data_9fe69ec56fefc4bc0e25d51a10679cfc
#
_entry.id   9fe69ec56fefc4bc0e25d51a10679cfc
#
_cell.length_a   1.000
_cell.length_b   1.000
_cell.length_c   1.000
_cell.angle_alpha   90.00
_cell.angle_beta   90.00
_cell.angle_gamma   90.00
#
_symmetry.space_group_name_H-M   'P 1'
#
loop_
_entity.id
_entity.type
_entity.pdbx_description
1 polymer ?
#
loop_
_entity_poly.entity_id
_entity_poly.type
_entity_poly.pdbx_seq_one_letter_code
_entity_poly.pdbx_strand_id
1 'polypeptide(L)' 'MKYALVTGGSRGIGRAVCVKLAQMGYNVLINFAGNIAAAEETLRLVREAGTDGE' A
#
# COMPACT_ATOMS: atom_id res chain seq x y z
N MET A 1 -13.37 -0.19 -10.83
CA MET A 1 -12.24 0.16 -9.95
C MET A 1 -11.68 -1.12 -9.34
N LYS A 2 -10.37 -1.29 -9.37
CA LYS A 2 -9.74 -2.52 -8.91
C LYS A 2 -9.06 -2.31 -7.55
N TYR A 3 -9.19 -3.31 -6.70
CA TYR A 3 -8.57 -3.30 -5.38
C TYR A 3 -7.65 -4.49 -5.23
N ALA A 4 -6.56 -4.31 -4.50
CA ALA A 4 -5.64 -5.38 -4.15
C ALA A 4 -5.42 -5.38 -2.64
N LEU A 5 -5.44 -6.54 -2.03
CA LEU A 5 -5.16 -6.69 -0.61
C LEU A 5 -3.73 -7.19 -0.44
N VAL A 6 -2.92 -6.45 0.32
CA VAL A 6 -1.54 -6.82 0.57
C VAL A 6 -1.34 -7.02 2.06
N THR A 7 -1.01 -8.23 2.46
CA THR A 7 -0.68 -8.54 3.85
C THR A 7 0.78 -8.18 4.11
N GLY A 8 1.04 -7.58 5.28
CA GLY A 8 2.39 -7.16 5.61
C GLY A 8 2.88 -5.97 4.78
N GLY A 9 1.94 -5.14 4.28
CA GLY A 9 2.27 -4.03 3.38
C GLY A 9 2.86 -2.80 4.02
N SER A 10 3.14 -2.84 5.32
CA SER A 10 3.60 -1.64 6.02
C SER A 10 5.05 -1.28 5.70
N ARG A 11 5.90 -2.24 5.36
CA ARG A 11 7.31 -1.98 5.07
C ARG A 11 7.92 -3.14 4.28
N GLY A 12 9.17 -2.93 3.80
CA GLY A 12 9.92 -3.96 3.13
C GLY A 12 9.30 -4.37 1.79
N ILE A 13 9.29 -5.67 1.53
CA ILE A 13 8.77 -6.22 0.28
C ILE A 13 7.29 -5.89 0.11
N GLY A 14 6.51 -5.95 1.20
CA GLY A 14 5.10 -5.60 1.16
C GLY A 14 4.86 -4.18 0.70
N ARG A 15 5.67 -3.24 1.19
CA ARG A 15 5.59 -1.83 0.77
C ARG A 15 5.87 -1.70 -0.72
N ALA A 16 6.93 -2.37 -1.21
CA ALA A 16 7.28 -2.31 -2.64
C ALA A 16 6.16 -2.86 -3.51
N VAL A 17 5.52 -3.94 -3.08
CA VAL A 17 4.37 -4.52 -3.78
C VAL A 17 3.20 -3.53 -3.81
N CYS A 18 2.90 -2.88 -2.69
CA CYS A 18 1.83 -1.88 -2.64
C CYS A 18 2.06 -0.75 -3.64
N VAL A 19 3.27 -0.21 -3.67
CA VAL A 19 3.61 0.88 -4.58
C VAL A 19 3.50 0.42 -6.03
N LYS A 20 4.00 -0.77 -6.33
CA LYS A 20 3.93 -1.32 -7.69
C LYS A 20 2.49 -1.50 -8.15
N LEU A 21 1.63 -2.04 -7.28
CA LEU A 21 0.21 -2.22 -7.60
C LEU A 21 -0.47 -0.87 -7.84
N ALA A 22 -0.13 0.13 -7.02
CA ALA A 22 -0.66 1.48 -7.19
C ALA A 22 -0.26 2.06 -8.54
N GLN A 23 0.99 1.85 -8.95
CA GLN A 23 1.46 2.30 -10.26
C GLN A 23 0.72 1.62 -11.40
N MET A 24 0.20 0.42 -11.18
CA MET A 24 -0.59 -0.31 -12.14
C MET A 24 -2.07 0.07 -12.12
N GLY A 25 -2.47 1.01 -11.27
CA GLY A 25 -3.84 1.51 -11.21
C GLY A 25 -4.73 0.82 -10.19
N TYR A 26 -4.19 -0.03 -9.32
CA TYR A 26 -4.98 -0.66 -8.27
C TYR A 26 -5.08 0.26 -7.05
N ASN A 27 -6.24 0.24 -6.42
CA ASN A 27 -6.37 0.77 -5.06
C ASN A 27 -5.92 -0.32 -4.10
N VAL A 28 -5.10 0.02 -3.12
CA VAL A 28 -4.42 -0.98 -2.30
C VAL A 28 -4.99 -0.97 -0.88
N LEU A 29 -5.41 -2.15 -0.41
CA LEU A 29 -5.79 -2.35 0.98
C LEU A 29 -4.60 -2.95 1.70
N ILE A 30 -4.12 -2.26 2.74
CA ILE A 30 -2.91 -2.66 3.45
C ILE A 30 -3.31 -3.32 4.77
N ASN A 31 -2.95 -4.59 4.91
CA ASN A 31 -3.12 -5.31 6.16
C ASN A 31 -1.76 -5.39 6.87
N PHE A 32 -1.71 -4.90 8.09
CA PHE A 32 -0.45 -4.84 8.84
C PHE A 32 -0.70 -5.18 10.31
N ALA A 33 0.38 -5.51 11.00
CA ALA A 33 0.36 -5.76 12.44
C ALA A 33 1.42 -4.91 13.11
N GLY A 34 1.00 -4.10 14.06
CA GLY A 34 1.89 -3.42 15.00
C GLY A 34 2.37 -2.03 14.63
N ASN A 35 2.88 -1.79 13.44
CA ASN A 35 3.52 -0.51 13.15
C ASN A 35 2.66 0.40 12.27
N ILE A 36 1.86 1.24 12.94
CA ILE A 36 0.96 2.18 12.25
C ILE A 36 1.74 3.20 11.44
N ALA A 37 2.85 3.71 11.97
CA ALA A 37 3.63 4.73 11.26
C ALA A 37 4.17 4.20 9.94
N ALA A 38 4.64 2.95 9.91
CA ALA A 38 5.13 2.34 8.68
C ALA A 38 3.99 2.12 7.67
N ALA A 39 2.81 1.74 8.15
CA ALA A 39 1.64 1.58 7.28
C ALA A 39 1.20 2.91 6.69
N GLU A 40 1.21 3.98 7.48
CA GLU A 40 0.88 5.32 7.00
C GLU A 40 1.87 5.79 5.94
N GLU A 41 3.15 5.49 6.10
CA GLU A 41 4.16 5.82 5.08
C GLU A 41 3.88 5.08 3.78
N THR A 42 3.48 3.81 3.86
CA THR A 42 3.12 3.04 2.67
C THR A 42 1.89 3.66 1.99
N LEU A 43 0.88 4.09 2.76
CA LEU A 43 -0.29 4.77 2.21
C LEU A 43 0.11 6.05 1.49
N ARG A 44 1.03 6.82 2.06
CA ARG A 44 1.51 8.04 1.43
C ARG A 44 2.12 7.74 0.06
N LEU A 45 2.94 6.71 -0.02
CA LEU A 45 3.59 6.32 -1.27
C LEU A 45 2.56 5.84 -2.31
N VAL A 46 1.55 5.10 -1.86
CA VAL A 46 0.47 4.64 -2.74
C VAL A 46 -0.29 5.83 -3.33
N ARG A 47 -0.60 6.83 -2.51
CA ARG A 47 -1.29 8.03 -2.97
C ARG A 47 -0.44 8.84 -3.94
N GLU A 48 0.86 8.92 -3.70
CA GLU A 48 1.77 9.61 -4.62
C GLU A 48 1.84 8.92 -5.98
N ALA A 49 1.60 7.63 -6.03
CA ALA A 49 1.56 6.88 -7.29
C ALA A 49 0.25 7.09 -8.05
N GLY A 50 -0.71 7.80 -7.48
CA GLY A 50 -1.92 8.21 -8.18
C GLY A 50 -3.17 7.40 -7.87
N THR A 51 -3.10 6.46 -6.93
CA THR A 51 -4.28 5.71 -6.49
C THR A 51 -4.52 5.97 -5.01
N ASP A 52 -5.47 5.26 -4.43
CA ASP A 52 -5.80 5.40 -3.02
C ASP A 52 -5.54 4.08 -2.29
N GLY A 53 -5.47 4.16 -0.97
CA GLY A 53 -5.24 2.98 -0.17
C GLY A 53 -5.77 3.15 1.25
N GLU A 54 -5.88 2.04 1.97
CA GLU A 54 -6.29 2.04 3.37
C GLU A 54 -5.86 0.76 4.12
#